data_2c22ea81287250d4d222b25b0aacb80a
#
_entry.id   2c22ea81287250d4d222b25b0aacb80a
#
_cell.length_a   1.000
_cell.length_b   1.000
_cell.length_c   1.000
_cell.angle_alpha   90.00
_cell.angle_beta   90.00
_cell.angle_gamma   90.00
#
_symmetry.space_group_name_H-M   'P 1'
#
loop_
_entity.id
_entity.type
_entity.pdbx_description
1 polymer ?
#
loop_
_entity_poly.entity_id
_entity_poly.type
_entity_poly.pdbx_seq_one_letter_code
_entity_poly.pdbx_strand_id
1 'polypeptide(L)'
;KHDRNEEVPFIDATGTLAGALLGDVRHDPFQSGADLATPAHERVEPGAVHRANKGVLYIDEIRMLRMEEQQALLVAMQEKALSISGRSERSSGALTKSEPVPTDFILVAAGNLDSIQNMHPALRSRIRGYGYEVYVNTDMPDTERNRRRLVRFIAQEVKNEMKKDSGKSIPHFDKGAIGLVLKEAQRRSGRRGKLSLRLRELGGLVRIAGDLAAEEKASIVLSEHVVRARAIAKPLEQQVADRYLERQSEYAMLVNRGERIGRVNGLAVLGADTGLSDYSGVVLPVEAMVTPAQGRSGQVIATGGLSDLAKESVTNISAVVKKLTGKDIQDYDLHVQFPGTHNVDGDSASITMATAIISAFEGVPIDQNLAMTGSLSVRGEVLPIGGVSAKIEAAVKSGIERVIIPRSNLQDVLIDEKYESMVEVLPVDSLDEVLQHA
;
A
#
# COMPACT_ATOMS: atom_id res chain seq x y z
N LYS A 1 31.42 1.23 -34.08
CA LYS A 1 30.72 2.27 -34.86
C LYS A 1 29.36 1.65 -35.18
N HIS A 2 28.30 2.07 -34.52
CA HIS A 2 26.96 1.76 -34.95
C HIS A 2 26.72 2.49 -36.27
N ASP A 3 26.32 1.74 -37.29
CA ASP A 3 25.78 2.35 -38.47
C ASP A 3 24.51 3.10 -38.08
N ARG A 4 24.32 4.35 -38.52
CA ARG A 4 23.21 5.19 -38.13
C ARG A 4 21.82 4.65 -38.47
N ASN A 5 21.75 3.51 -39.10
CA ASN A 5 20.53 2.81 -39.54
C ASN A 5 20.20 1.54 -38.73
N GLU A 6 21.03 1.11 -37.77
CA GLU A 6 20.68 0.00 -36.87
C GLU A 6 19.98 0.52 -35.60
N GLU A 7 18.77 0.03 -35.35
CA GLU A 7 18.07 0.28 -34.13
C GLU A 7 18.84 -0.33 -32.95
N VAL A 8 19.06 0.46 -31.87
CA VAL A 8 19.70 -0.01 -30.65
C VAL A 8 18.80 -1.08 -30.02
N PRO A 9 19.31 -2.28 -29.73
CA PRO A 9 18.50 -3.32 -29.13
C PRO A 9 17.86 -2.87 -27.81
N PHE A 10 16.54 -2.97 -27.71
CA PHE A 10 15.79 -2.84 -26.47
C PHE A 10 15.12 -4.18 -26.20
N ILE A 11 15.59 -4.87 -25.17
CA ILE A 11 15.11 -6.22 -24.81
C ILE A 11 14.38 -6.13 -23.47
N ASP A 12 13.08 -6.41 -23.50
CA ASP A 12 12.28 -6.60 -22.29
C ASP A 12 12.36 -8.07 -21.87
N ALA A 13 12.94 -8.29 -20.69
CA ALA A 13 13.11 -9.59 -20.07
C ALA A 13 12.23 -9.76 -18.82
N THR A 14 11.17 -8.97 -18.71
CA THR A 14 10.22 -9.05 -17.59
C THR A 14 9.55 -10.43 -17.54
N GLY A 15 9.64 -11.11 -16.40
CA GLY A 15 9.02 -12.42 -16.16
C GLY A 15 9.62 -13.56 -16.99
N THR A 16 10.78 -13.39 -17.60
CA THR A 16 11.45 -14.46 -18.36
C THR A 16 12.03 -15.52 -17.42
N LEU A 17 12.00 -16.77 -17.86
CA LEU A 17 12.65 -17.89 -17.17
C LEU A 17 14.17 -17.83 -17.38
N ALA A 18 14.92 -18.56 -16.54
CA ALA A 18 16.39 -18.58 -16.55
C ALA A 18 16.98 -18.83 -17.94
N GLY A 19 16.48 -19.82 -18.69
CA GLY A 19 16.96 -20.12 -20.04
C GLY A 19 16.70 -18.99 -21.04
N ALA A 20 15.53 -18.35 -20.96
CA ALA A 20 15.21 -17.21 -21.83
C ALA A 20 15.99 -15.94 -21.43
N LEU A 21 16.38 -15.79 -20.17
CA LEU A 21 17.21 -14.70 -19.67
C LEU A 21 18.70 -14.90 -20.02
N LEU A 22 19.25 -16.07 -19.67
CA LEU A 22 20.68 -16.36 -19.68
C LEU A 22 21.13 -17.17 -20.91
N GLY A 23 20.18 -17.64 -21.73
CA GLY A 23 20.42 -18.54 -22.81
C GLY A 23 20.33 -20.00 -22.39
N ASP A 24 20.13 -20.86 -23.37
CA ASP A 24 19.98 -22.29 -23.18
C ASP A 24 20.55 -23.08 -24.37
N VAL A 25 20.70 -24.39 -24.20
CA VAL A 25 21.08 -25.32 -25.28
C VAL A 25 19.89 -26.24 -25.50
N ARG A 26 19.27 -26.13 -26.68
CA ARG A 26 18.08 -26.93 -27.02
C ARG A 26 18.38 -28.43 -26.96
N HIS A 27 17.42 -29.16 -26.45
CA HIS A 27 17.40 -30.60 -26.50
C HIS A 27 17.17 -31.07 -27.93
N ASP A 28 17.96 -32.07 -28.40
CA ASP A 28 17.75 -32.71 -29.69
C ASP A 28 16.99 -34.02 -29.48
N PRO A 29 15.73 -34.13 -29.90
CA PRO A 29 14.93 -35.33 -29.72
C PRO A 29 15.44 -36.52 -30.60
N PHE A 30 16.28 -36.27 -31.58
CA PHE A 30 16.78 -37.28 -32.54
C PHE A 30 18.18 -37.78 -32.22
N GLN A 31 18.61 -37.82 -30.98
CA GLN A 31 19.97 -38.14 -30.50
C GLN A 31 20.51 -39.53 -30.88
N SER A 32 19.76 -40.38 -31.52
CA SER A 32 20.12 -41.79 -31.73
C SER A 32 20.74 -42.13 -33.10
N GLY A 33 21.02 -41.16 -33.99
CA GLY A 33 21.65 -41.41 -35.28
C GLY A 33 22.70 -40.35 -35.61
N ALA A 34 23.91 -40.78 -35.99
CA ALA A 34 25.03 -39.90 -36.33
C ALA A 34 24.73 -38.91 -37.46
N ASP A 35 23.78 -39.24 -38.35
CA ASP A 35 23.44 -38.47 -39.55
C ASP A 35 22.19 -37.57 -39.37
N LEU A 36 21.47 -37.69 -38.26
CA LEU A 36 20.23 -36.94 -38.02
C LEU A 36 20.33 -35.94 -36.83
N ALA A 37 21.43 -35.94 -36.10
CA ALA A 37 21.61 -35.09 -34.91
C ALA A 37 21.93 -33.64 -35.35
N THR A 38 21.20 -32.68 -34.80
CA THR A 38 21.50 -31.25 -35.00
C THR A 38 22.87 -30.92 -34.36
N PRO A 39 23.80 -30.26 -35.09
CA PRO A 39 25.10 -29.90 -34.58
C PRO A 39 24.96 -29.07 -33.29
N ALA A 40 25.88 -29.27 -32.30
CA ALA A 40 25.80 -28.63 -30.98
C ALA A 40 25.76 -27.10 -31.07
N HIS A 41 26.43 -26.48 -32.04
CA HIS A 41 26.45 -25.02 -32.22
C HIS A 41 25.13 -24.46 -32.74
N GLU A 42 24.31 -25.26 -33.43
CA GLU A 42 22.98 -24.84 -33.91
C GLU A 42 21.90 -24.97 -32.83
N ARG A 43 22.23 -25.64 -31.75
CA ARG A 43 21.31 -25.82 -30.60
C ARG A 43 21.45 -24.73 -29.52
N VAL A 44 22.44 -23.87 -29.64
CA VAL A 44 22.67 -22.79 -28.67
C VAL A 44 21.70 -21.64 -28.93
N GLU A 45 20.89 -21.29 -27.92
CA GLU A 45 19.99 -20.16 -27.99
C GLU A 45 20.49 -19.01 -27.10
N PRO A 46 20.70 -17.80 -27.68
CA PRO A 46 21.10 -16.65 -26.91
C PRO A 46 19.95 -16.14 -26.03
N GLY A 47 20.21 -15.93 -24.74
CA GLY A 47 19.27 -15.33 -23.81
C GLY A 47 19.11 -13.81 -24.02
N ALA A 48 18.19 -13.22 -23.26
CA ALA A 48 17.92 -11.79 -23.29
C ALA A 48 19.17 -10.94 -23.03
N VAL A 49 20.07 -11.38 -22.10
CA VAL A 49 21.32 -10.69 -21.82
C VAL A 49 22.24 -10.58 -23.02
N HIS A 50 22.28 -11.62 -23.88
CA HIS A 50 23.09 -11.64 -25.10
C HIS A 50 22.47 -10.79 -26.21
N ARG A 51 21.15 -10.88 -26.38
CA ARG A 51 20.38 -10.08 -27.36
C ARG A 51 20.42 -8.59 -27.05
N ALA A 52 20.54 -8.23 -25.75
CA ALA A 52 20.68 -6.85 -25.30
C ALA A 52 22.07 -6.26 -25.51
N ASN A 53 23.05 -7.03 -26.04
CA ASN A 53 24.41 -6.55 -26.24
C ASN A 53 24.45 -5.25 -27.06
N LYS A 54 25.16 -4.23 -26.54
CA LYS A 54 25.23 -2.86 -27.07
C LYS A 54 23.90 -2.09 -27.04
N GLY A 55 22.92 -2.57 -26.27
CA GLY A 55 21.62 -1.98 -26.10
C GLY A 55 21.18 -1.87 -24.67
N VAL A 56 19.88 -2.04 -24.46
CA VAL A 56 19.21 -1.93 -23.15
C VAL A 56 18.56 -3.27 -22.80
N LEU A 57 18.85 -3.77 -21.61
CA LEU A 57 18.12 -4.85 -20.96
C LEU A 57 17.16 -4.24 -19.94
N TYR A 58 15.87 -4.39 -20.15
CA TYR A 58 14.82 -3.95 -19.23
C TYR A 58 14.26 -5.15 -18.45
N ILE A 59 14.15 -5.00 -17.13
CA ILE A 59 13.56 -6.02 -16.25
C ILE A 59 12.65 -5.33 -15.25
N ASP A 60 11.34 -5.54 -15.36
CA ASP A 60 10.38 -5.16 -14.34
C ASP A 60 10.27 -6.28 -13.30
N GLU A 61 9.91 -5.93 -12.07
CA GLU A 61 9.82 -6.85 -10.93
C GLU A 61 11.12 -7.67 -10.73
N ILE A 62 12.26 -7.00 -10.65
CA ILE A 62 13.58 -7.64 -10.51
C ILE A 62 13.66 -8.66 -9.37
N ARG A 63 12.79 -8.56 -8.35
CA ARG A 63 12.67 -9.55 -7.26
C ARG A 63 12.24 -10.94 -7.72
N MET A 64 11.63 -11.05 -8.89
CA MET A 64 11.19 -12.33 -9.45
C MET A 64 12.36 -13.18 -9.94
N LEU A 65 13.54 -12.57 -10.16
CA LEU A 65 14.76 -13.28 -10.49
C LEU A 65 15.26 -14.06 -9.26
N ARG A 66 15.55 -15.34 -9.48
CA ARG A 66 16.16 -16.19 -8.46
C ARG A 66 17.57 -15.69 -8.15
N MET A 67 18.10 -16.07 -7.00
CA MET A 67 19.44 -15.65 -6.57
C MET A 67 20.53 -16.03 -7.57
N GLU A 68 20.43 -17.21 -8.19
CA GLU A 68 21.36 -17.69 -9.23
C GLU A 68 21.31 -16.82 -10.50
N GLU A 69 20.10 -16.41 -10.91
CA GLU A 69 19.91 -15.52 -12.07
C GLU A 69 20.47 -14.13 -11.80
N GLN A 70 20.31 -13.61 -10.59
CA GLN A 70 20.89 -12.34 -10.16
C GLN A 70 22.43 -12.41 -10.14
N GLN A 71 23.01 -13.54 -9.73
CA GLN A 71 24.47 -13.75 -9.77
C GLN A 71 24.98 -13.82 -11.22
N ALA A 72 24.28 -14.53 -12.10
CA ALA A 72 24.65 -14.59 -13.52
C ALA A 72 24.56 -13.22 -14.19
N LEU A 73 23.52 -12.43 -13.85
CA LEU A 73 23.38 -11.05 -14.31
C LEU A 73 24.53 -10.16 -13.83
N LEU A 74 24.95 -10.35 -12.57
CA LEU A 74 26.12 -9.65 -12.01
C LEU A 74 27.39 -9.98 -12.81
N VAL A 75 27.64 -11.26 -13.10
CA VAL A 75 28.79 -11.69 -13.92
C VAL A 75 28.73 -11.08 -15.32
N ALA A 76 27.56 -11.14 -15.97
CA ALA A 76 27.36 -10.55 -17.29
C ALA A 76 27.69 -9.04 -17.34
N MET A 77 27.28 -8.31 -16.29
CA MET A 77 27.58 -6.87 -16.13
C MET A 77 29.04 -6.58 -15.82
N GLN A 78 29.73 -7.47 -15.11
CA GLN A 78 31.13 -7.28 -14.73
C GLN A 78 32.09 -7.61 -15.85
N GLU A 79 31.93 -8.79 -16.42
CA GLU A 79 32.82 -9.33 -17.45
C GLU A 79 32.44 -8.86 -18.88
N LYS A 80 31.25 -8.27 -19.03
CA LYS A 80 30.67 -7.91 -20.33
C LYS A 80 30.58 -9.09 -21.32
N ALA A 81 30.60 -10.30 -20.77
CA ALA A 81 30.49 -11.55 -21.50
C ALA A 81 29.91 -12.62 -20.56
N LEU A 82 29.07 -13.48 -21.09
CA LEU A 82 28.47 -14.59 -20.37
C LEU A 82 28.43 -15.82 -21.26
N SER A 83 28.88 -16.98 -20.75
CA SER A 83 28.75 -18.24 -21.46
C SER A 83 27.34 -18.79 -21.34
N ILE A 84 26.82 -19.37 -22.42
CA ILE A 84 25.56 -20.08 -22.47
C ILE A 84 25.80 -21.50 -21.98
N SER A 85 25.04 -21.94 -20.99
CA SER A 85 25.17 -23.30 -20.42
C SER A 85 23.82 -24.03 -20.47
N GLY A 86 23.87 -25.30 -20.92
CA GLY A 86 22.72 -26.21 -20.92
C GLY A 86 23.07 -27.52 -20.22
N ARG A 87 22.11 -28.22 -19.65
CA ARG A 87 22.29 -29.56 -19.09
C ARG A 87 22.28 -30.58 -20.21
N SER A 88 23.33 -31.41 -20.30
CA SER A 88 23.34 -32.57 -21.20
C SER A 88 22.58 -33.72 -20.55
N GLU A 89 21.54 -34.25 -21.20
CA GLU A 89 20.77 -35.38 -20.68
C GLU A 89 21.48 -36.74 -20.83
N ARG A 90 22.56 -36.79 -21.63
CA ARG A 90 23.31 -38.05 -21.89
C ARG A 90 24.26 -38.46 -20.78
N SER A 91 24.68 -37.57 -19.94
CA SER A 91 25.50 -37.89 -18.78
C SER A 91 24.95 -37.14 -17.57
N SER A 92 24.62 -37.86 -16.52
CA SER A 92 24.16 -37.29 -15.26
C SER A 92 25.19 -36.31 -14.73
N GLY A 93 25.11 -35.02 -15.16
CA GLY A 93 25.96 -33.93 -14.65
C GLY A 93 26.90 -33.26 -15.65
N ALA A 94 26.96 -33.68 -16.94
CA ALA A 94 27.79 -32.97 -17.92
C ALA A 94 27.12 -31.64 -18.31
N LEU A 95 27.76 -30.55 -17.98
CA LEU A 95 27.35 -29.19 -18.37
C LEU A 95 27.97 -28.86 -19.73
N THR A 96 27.13 -28.62 -20.73
CA THR A 96 27.60 -28.05 -22.01
C THR A 96 27.68 -26.56 -21.86
N LYS A 97 28.84 -25.96 -22.09
CA LYS A 97 29.10 -24.53 -21.94
C LYS A 97 29.70 -23.97 -23.22
N SER A 98 29.13 -22.85 -23.72
CA SER A 98 29.71 -22.12 -24.85
C SER A 98 30.95 -21.32 -24.44
N GLU A 99 31.73 -20.88 -25.44
CA GLU A 99 32.65 -19.76 -25.22
C GLU A 99 31.87 -18.52 -24.72
N PRO A 100 32.54 -17.60 -23.97
CA PRO A 100 31.90 -16.37 -23.51
C PRO A 100 31.34 -15.54 -24.66
N VAL A 101 30.05 -15.23 -24.62
CA VAL A 101 29.34 -14.41 -25.61
C VAL A 101 29.20 -12.98 -25.07
N PRO A 102 29.44 -11.92 -25.87
CA PRO A 102 29.35 -10.54 -25.40
C PRO A 102 28.00 -10.16 -24.82
N THR A 103 28.02 -9.45 -23.66
CA THR A 103 26.85 -8.96 -22.90
C THR A 103 27.05 -7.54 -22.38
N ASP A 104 27.55 -6.62 -23.22
CA ASP A 104 27.76 -5.23 -22.87
C ASP A 104 26.44 -4.43 -23.07
N PHE A 105 25.61 -4.34 -22.06
CA PHE A 105 24.30 -3.69 -22.08
C PHE A 105 24.13 -2.69 -20.93
N ILE A 106 23.15 -1.79 -21.08
CA ILE A 106 22.65 -0.95 -19.99
C ILE A 106 21.48 -1.67 -19.32
N LEU A 107 21.60 -1.95 -18.02
CA LEU A 107 20.49 -2.52 -17.25
C LEU A 107 19.54 -1.41 -16.78
N VAL A 108 18.26 -1.55 -17.10
CA VAL A 108 17.17 -0.78 -16.51
C VAL A 108 16.27 -1.75 -15.76
N ALA A 109 16.26 -1.65 -14.45
CA ALA A 109 15.46 -2.53 -13.59
C ALA A 109 14.43 -1.74 -12.81
N ALA A 110 13.24 -2.30 -12.65
CA ALA A 110 12.16 -1.74 -11.86
C ALA A 110 11.69 -2.73 -10.78
N GLY A 111 11.06 -2.21 -9.73
CA GLY A 111 10.50 -3.02 -8.66
C GLY A 111 10.04 -2.17 -7.49
N ASN A 112 9.34 -2.81 -6.55
CA ASN A 112 8.89 -2.18 -5.31
C ASN A 112 10.02 -2.07 -4.28
N LEU A 113 9.85 -1.26 -3.24
CA LEU A 113 10.85 -1.12 -2.16
C LEU A 113 11.21 -2.46 -1.50
N ASP A 114 10.24 -3.36 -1.33
CA ASP A 114 10.44 -4.70 -0.79
C ASP A 114 11.36 -5.56 -1.69
N SER A 115 11.39 -5.25 -2.98
CA SER A 115 12.28 -5.91 -3.94
C SER A 115 13.75 -5.68 -3.63
N ILE A 116 14.07 -4.55 -3.01
CA ILE A 116 15.45 -4.19 -2.63
C ILE A 116 15.98 -5.09 -1.52
N GLN A 117 15.14 -5.48 -0.57
CA GLN A 117 15.52 -6.35 0.55
C GLN A 117 15.85 -7.78 0.06
N ASN A 118 15.22 -8.22 -1.01
CA ASN A 118 15.40 -9.55 -1.60
C ASN A 118 16.42 -9.57 -2.74
N MET A 119 17.04 -8.44 -3.06
CA MET A 119 18.07 -8.35 -4.10
C MET A 119 19.44 -8.80 -3.57
N HIS A 120 20.20 -9.53 -4.42
CA HIS A 120 21.55 -9.92 -4.08
C HIS A 120 22.43 -8.68 -3.77
N PRO A 121 23.06 -8.62 -2.59
CA PRO A 121 23.79 -7.41 -2.15
C PRO A 121 24.86 -6.93 -3.14
N ALA A 122 25.59 -7.86 -3.77
CA ALA A 122 26.63 -7.51 -4.74
C ALA A 122 26.03 -6.92 -6.04
N LEU A 123 24.87 -7.43 -6.52
CA LEU A 123 24.18 -6.87 -7.68
C LEU A 123 23.73 -5.44 -7.39
N ARG A 124 23.12 -5.21 -6.23
CA ARG A 124 22.71 -3.88 -5.80
C ARG A 124 23.89 -2.93 -5.68
N SER A 125 25.01 -3.37 -5.08
CA SER A 125 26.23 -2.59 -4.98
C SER A 125 26.77 -2.21 -6.37
N ARG A 126 26.68 -3.14 -7.33
CA ARG A 126 27.11 -2.89 -8.72
C ARG A 126 26.24 -1.85 -9.41
N ILE A 127 24.92 -1.97 -9.27
CA ILE A 127 23.95 -0.99 -9.82
C ILE A 127 24.25 0.40 -9.25
N ARG A 128 24.43 0.53 -7.94
CA ARG A 128 24.74 1.82 -7.29
C ARG A 128 26.10 2.40 -7.67
N GLY A 129 27.09 1.55 -7.91
CA GLY A 129 28.44 1.99 -8.24
C GLY A 129 28.58 2.50 -9.67
N TYR A 130 27.75 2.06 -10.60
CA TYR A 130 27.85 2.37 -12.03
C TYR A 130 26.57 3.01 -12.61
N GLY A 131 25.54 3.21 -11.81
CA GLY A 131 24.25 3.73 -12.24
C GLY A 131 23.55 4.56 -11.17
N TYR A 132 22.23 4.61 -11.27
CA TYR A 132 21.38 5.42 -10.41
C TYR A 132 20.24 4.58 -9.83
N GLU A 133 19.93 4.79 -8.55
CA GLU A 133 18.66 4.36 -7.96
C GLU A 133 17.69 5.55 -7.99
N VAL A 134 16.54 5.37 -8.60
CA VAL A 134 15.53 6.42 -8.73
C VAL A 134 14.28 6.03 -7.97
N TYR A 135 13.93 6.82 -6.97
CA TYR A 135 12.66 6.68 -6.27
C TYR A 135 11.54 7.35 -7.06
N VAL A 136 10.52 6.56 -7.41
CA VAL A 136 9.34 7.06 -8.11
C VAL A 136 8.31 7.53 -7.10
N ASN A 137 7.99 8.82 -7.11
CA ASN A 137 7.02 9.41 -6.18
C ASN A 137 5.61 8.84 -6.41
N THR A 138 4.86 8.65 -5.33
CA THR A 138 3.46 8.21 -5.34
C THR A 138 2.48 9.38 -5.49
N ASP A 139 2.95 10.61 -5.28
CA ASP A 139 2.18 11.84 -5.39
C ASP A 139 2.98 12.97 -6.05
N MET A 140 2.28 14.00 -6.49
CA MET A 140 2.86 15.24 -7.01
C MET A 140 2.15 16.46 -6.40
N PRO A 141 2.82 17.64 -6.31
CA PRO A 141 2.17 18.87 -5.85
C PRO A 141 0.92 19.22 -6.67
N ASP A 142 -0.14 19.66 -5.99
CA ASP A 142 -1.37 20.14 -6.63
C ASP A 142 -1.15 21.56 -7.17
N THR A 143 -0.62 21.64 -8.37
CA THR A 143 -0.41 22.89 -9.11
C THR A 143 -1.24 22.89 -10.39
N GLU A 144 -1.53 24.07 -10.93
CA GLU A 144 -2.25 24.21 -12.20
C GLU A 144 -1.58 23.39 -13.33
N ARG A 145 -0.26 23.39 -13.39
CA ARG A 145 0.51 22.58 -14.36
C ARG A 145 0.24 21.10 -14.19
N ASN A 146 0.20 20.59 -12.95
CA ASN A 146 0.01 19.18 -12.66
C ASN A 146 -1.45 18.74 -12.82
N ARG A 147 -2.41 19.63 -12.48
CA ARG A 147 -3.83 19.41 -12.82
C ARG A 147 -4.01 19.26 -14.33
N ARG A 148 -3.40 20.10 -15.14
CA ARG A 148 -3.41 19.98 -16.62
C ARG A 148 -2.80 18.66 -17.10
N ARG A 149 -1.78 18.14 -16.43
CA ARG A 149 -1.21 16.82 -16.77
C ARG A 149 -2.21 15.70 -16.51
N LEU A 150 -2.94 15.73 -15.38
CA LEU A 150 -3.99 14.76 -15.10
C LEU A 150 -5.16 14.86 -16.08
N VAL A 151 -5.55 16.08 -16.49
CA VAL A 151 -6.56 16.25 -17.55
C VAL A 151 -6.11 15.61 -18.86
N ARG A 152 -4.83 15.78 -19.23
CA ARG A 152 -4.27 15.09 -20.41
C ARG A 152 -4.25 13.58 -20.24
N PHE A 153 -3.98 13.08 -19.04
CA PHE A 153 -4.06 11.66 -18.73
C PHE A 153 -5.48 11.13 -18.91
N ILE A 154 -6.52 11.81 -18.39
CA ILE A 154 -7.92 11.45 -18.61
C ILE A 154 -8.23 11.37 -20.11
N ALA A 155 -7.84 12.38 -20.89
CA ALA A 155 -8.03 12.40 -22.34
C ALA A 155 -7.28 11.26 -23.05
N GLN A 156 -6.11 10.88 -22.54
CA GLN A 156 -5.34 9.74 -23.05
C GLN A 156 -6.04 8.40 -22.78
N GLU A 157 -6.59 8.22 -21.58
CA GLU A 157 -7.36 7.01 -21.23
C GLU A 157 -8.60 6.87 -22.14
N VAL A 158 -9.36 7.96 -22.33
CA VAL A 158 -10.49 7.98 -23.28
C VAL A 158 -10.05 7.59 -24.68
N LYS A 159 -8.94 8.17 -25.18
CA LYS A 159 -8.42 7.87 -26.52
C LYS A 159 -7.92 6.42 -26.64
N ASN A 160 -7.33 5.86 -25.58
CA ASN A 160 -6.84 4.49 -25.58
C ASN A 160 -8.00 3.49 -25.66
N GLU A 161 -9.10 3.75 -24.95
CA GLU A 161 -10.30 2.91 -25.02
C GLU A 161 -10.96 2.99 -26.41
N MET A 162 -10.96 4.15 -27.08
CA MET A 162 -11.45 4.31 -28.46
C MET A 162 -10.62 3.52 -29.48
N LYS A 163 -9.36 3.22 -29.20
CA LYS A 163 -8.47 2.46 -30.10
C LYS A 163 -8.60 0.95 -29.96
N LYS A 164 -9.20 0.47 -28.88
CA LYS A 164 -9.45 -0.95 -28.71
C LYS A 164 -10.54 -1.37 -29.69
N ASP A 165 -10.28 -2.39 -30.49
CA ASP A 165 -11.19 -2.95 -31.53
C ASP A 165 -12.51 -3.52 -30.95
N SER A 166 -12.85 -3.22 -29.71
CA SER A 166 -14.02 -3.70 -29.00
C SER A 166 -15.35 -3.05 -29.43
N GLY A 167 -15.32 -2.09 -30.35
CA GLY A 167 -16.52 -1.37 -30.81
C GLY A 167 -17.17 -0.47 -29.75
N LYS A 168 -16.61 -0.38 -28.56
CA LYS A 168 -17.09 0.48 -27.47
C LYS A 168 -16.21 1.72 -27.40
N SER A 169 -16.79 2.88 -27.70
CA SER A 169 -16.18 4.19 -27.48
C SER A 169 -16.77 4.81 -26.25
N ILE A 170 -15.94 5.17 -25.29
CA ILE A 170 -16.40 5.95 -24.12
C ILE A 170 -16.48 7.44 -24.49
N PRO A 171 -17.53 8.15 -24.03
CA PRO A 171 -17.66 9.58 -24.31
C PRO A 171 -16.58 10.43 -23.65
N HIS A 172 -16.43 11.67 -24.13
CA HIS A 172 -15.59 12.66 -23.46
C HIS A 172 -16.18 13.13 -22.14
N PHE A 173 -15.32 13.59 -21.25
CA PHE A 173 -15.70 14.07 -19.91
C PHE A 173 -16.00 15.56 -19.94
N ASP A 174 -17.08 15.98 -19.25
CA ASP A 174 -17.37 17.37 -19.01
C ASP A 174 -16.44 17.97 -17.93
N LYS A 175 -16.49 19.28 -17.74
CA LYS A 175 -15.65 19.97 -16.76
C LYS A 175 -15.92 19.53 -15.32
N GLY A 176 -17.20 19.23 -14.98
CA GLY A 176 -17.58 18.77 -13.66
C GLY A 176 -17.04 17.38 -13.36
N ALA A 177 -17.18 16.44 -14.31
CA ALA A 177 -16.64 15.08 -14.20
C ALA A 177 -15.11 15.10 -14.06
N ILE A 178 -14.40 15.91 -14.86
CA ILE A 178 -12.94 16.10 -14.71
C ILE A 178 -12.61 16.63 -13.31
N GLY A 179 -13.37 17.62 -12.81
CA GLY A 179 -13.20 18.16 -11.46
C GLY A 179 -13.28 17.08 -10.37
N LEU A 180 -14.25 16.14 -10.48
CA LEU A 180 -14.41 15.03 -9.55
C LEU A 180 -13.26 14.02 -9.64
N VAL A 181 -12.74 13.73 -10.82
CA VAL A 181 -11.54 12.85 -10.96
C VAL A 181 -10.32 13.51 -10.34
N LEU A 182 -10.15 14.84 -10.47
CA LEU A 182 -9.06 15.57 -9.81
C LEU A 182 -9.22 15.58 -8.28
N LYS A 183 -10.44 15.76 -7.76
CA LYS A 183 -10.74 15.63 -6.33
C LYS A 183 -10.42 14.21 -5.83
N GLU A 184 -10.75 13.18 -6.60
CA GLU A 184 -10.40 11.80 -6.25
C GLU A 184 -8.89 11.57 -6.25
N ALA A 185 -8.14 12.16 -7.20
CA ALA A 185 -6.68 12.11 -7.18
C ALA A 185 -6.10 12.79 -5.93
N GLN A 186 -6.69 13.89 -5.48
CA GLN A 186 -6.32 14.57 -4.24
C GLN A 186 -6.64 13.69 -3.02
N ARG A 187 -7.86 13.12 -2.95
CA ARG A 187 -8.27 12.22 -1.87
C ARG A 187 -7.34 11.00 -1.74
N ARG A 188 -7.00 10.36 -2.88
CA ARG A 188 -6.08 9.21 -2.92
C ARG A 188 -4.63 9.54 -2.57
N SER A 189 -4.23 10.81 -2.61
CA SER A 189 -2.90 11.21 -2.13
C SER A 189 -2.80 11.18 -0.60
N GLY A 190 -3.93 11.28 0.11
CA GLY A 190 -3.99 11.35 1.58
C GLY A 190 -3.38 12.63 2.16
N ARG A 191 -3.07 13.63 1.33
CA ARG A 191 -2.41 14.89 1.75
C ARG A 191 -2.99 16.10 1.04
N ARG A 192 -3.30 17.15 1.79
CA ARG A 192 -3.70 18.45 1.21
C ARG A 192 -2.60 18.99 0.28
N GLY A 193 -3.00 19.54 -0.86
CA GLY A 193 -2.07 20.11 -1.83
C GLY A 193 -1.25 19.08 -2.62
N LYS A 194 -1.64 17.82 -2.61
CA LYS A 194 -1.03 16.75 -3.38
C LYS A 194 -2.05 16.04 -4.27
N LEU A 195 -1.56 15.49 -5.38
CA LEU A 195 -2.32 14.67 -6.32
C LEU A 195 -1.66 13.31 -6.44
N SER A 196 -2.43 12.25 -6.36
CA SER A 196 -1.94 10.87 -6.50
C SER A 196 -1.42 10.60 -7.90
N LEU A 197 -0.31 9.88 -7.99
CA LEU A 197 0.27 9.34 -9.23
C LEU A 197 -0.10 7.86 -9.46
N ARG A 198 -1.08 7.32 -8.74
CA ARG A 198 -1.64 5.99 -8.95
C ARG A 198 -2.55 5.99 -10.16
N LEU A 199 -1.93 6.17 -11.32
CA LEU A 199 -2.64 6.39 -12.57
C LEU A 199 -3.45 5.17 -13.01
N ARG A 200 -3.04 3.94 -12.63
CA ARG A 200 -3.80 2.71 -12.92
C ARG A 200 -5.19 2.73 -12.29
N GLU A 201 -5.29 3.16 -11.03
CA GLU A 201 -6.55 3.23 -10.29
C GLU A 201 -7.42 4.39 -10.78
N LEU A 202 -6.81 5.56 -11.02
CA LEU A 202 -7.52 6.71 -11.60
C LEU A 202 -8.03 6.39 -13.02
N GLY A 203 -7.24 5.69 -13.83
CA GLY A 203 -7.65 5.20 -15.15
C GLY A 203 -8.81 4.20 -15.05
N GLY A 204 -8.81 3.34 -14.02
CA GLY A 204 -9.94 2.46 -13.73
C GLY A 204 -11.24 3.24 -13.49
N LEU A 205 -11.18 4.29 -12.65
CA LEU A 205 -12.32 5.17 -12.40
C LEU A 205 -12.82 5.86 -13.68
N VAL A 206 -11.89 6.36 -14.52
CA VAL A 206 -12.22 7.00 -15.81
C VAL A 206 -12.93 6.01 -16.73
N ARG A 207 -12.42 4.78 -16.86
CA ARG A 207 -13.03 3.74 -17.70
C ARG A 207 -14.44 3.38 -17.23
N ILE A 208 -14.63 3.11 -15.95
CA ILE A 208 -15.95 2.75 -15.38
C ILE A 208 -16.94 3.91 -15.58
N ALA A 209 -16.56 5.16 -15.35
CA ALA A 209 -17.42 6.32 -15.59
C ALA A 209 -17.78 6.46 -17.07
N GLY A 210 -16.83 6.18 -17.97
CA GLY A 210 -17.06 6.16 -19.40
C GLY A 210 -18.01 5.05 -19.84
N ASP A 211 -17.84 3.83 -19.30
CA ASP A 211 -18.71 2.70 -19.58
C ASP A 211 -20.17 2.96 -19.15
N LEU A 212 -20.36 3.51 -17.95
CA LEU A 212 -21.68 3.91 -17.45
C LEU A 212 -22.38 4.93 -18.38
N ALA A 213 -21.64 5.95 -18.81
CA ALA A 213 -22.17 6.93 -19.75
C ALA A 213 -22.50 6.30 -21.12
N ALA A 214 -21.67 5.37 -21.61
CA ALA A 214 -21.90 4.66 -22.86
C ALA A 214 -23.12 3.72 -22.77
N GLU A 215 -23.32 3.01 -21.67
CA GLU A 215 -24.52 2.17 -21.43
C GLU A 215 -25.80 3.01 -21.45
N GLU A 216 -25.77 4.22 -20.90
CA GLU A 216 -26.88 5.18 -20.90
C GLU A 216 -27.02 5.92 -22.25
N LYS A 217 -26.14 5.64 -23.22
CA LYS A 217 -26.08 6.35 -24.52
C LYS A 217 -25.90 7.86 -24.37
N ALA A 218 -25.26 8.28 -23.28
CA ALA A 218 -24.96 9.69 -23.06
C ALA A 218 -23.86 10.16 -24.02
N SER A 219 -23.96 11.38 -24.53
CA SER A 219 -22.95 11.95 -25.43
C SER A 219 -21.71 12.44 -24.71
N ILE A 220 -21.76 12.60 -23.38
CA ILE A 220 -20.70 13.12 -22.52
C ILE A 220 -20.77 12.49 -21.13
N VAL A 221 -19.61 12.27 -20.50
CA VAL A 221 -19.53 11.79 -19.13
C VAL A 221 -19.75 12.96 -18.17
N LEU A 222 -20.80 12.88 -17.35
CA LEU A 222 -21.18 13.88 -16.36
C LEU A 222 -20.65 13.50 -14.97
N SER A 223 -20.74 14.44 -14.03
CA SER A 223 -20.37 14.26 -12.62
C SER A 223 -21.04 13.05 -11.98
N GLU A 224 -22.31 12.78 -12.28
CA GLU A 224 -23.08 11.64 -11.74
C GLU A 224 -22.48 10.29 -12.13
N HIS A 225 -21.97 10.15 -13.37
CA HIS A 225 -21.29 8.93 -13.82
C HIS A 225 -20.02 8.68 -13.01
N VAL A 226 -19.26 9.74 -12.70
CA VAL A 226 -18.05 9.63 -11.86
C VAL A 226 -18.39 9.25 -10.42
N VAL A 227 -19.45 9.82 -9.85
CA VAL A 227 -19.93 9.46 -8.49
C VAL A 227 -20.33 8.00 -8.43
N ARG A 228 -21.09 7.52 -9.40
CA ARG A 228 -21.51 6.11 -9.50
C ARG A 228 -20.32 5.18 -9.76
N ALA A 229 -19.42 5.57 -10.65
CA ALA A 229 -18.19 4.82 -10.92
C ALA A 229 -17.35 4.64 -9.66
N ARG A 230 -17.22 5.69 -8.83
CA ARG A 230 -16.52 5.63 -7.54
C ARG A 230 -17.19 4.62 -6.57
N ALA A 231 -18.51 4.54 -6.58
CA ALA A 231 -19.23 3.57 -5.74
C ALA A 231 -19.01 2.12 -6.21
N ILE A 232 -18.92 1.88 -7.52
CA ILE A 232 -18.67 0.56 -8.12
C ILE A 232 -17.20 0.16 -7.96
N ALA A 233 -16.28 1.10 -8.13
CA ALA A 233 -14.82 0.88 -8.10
C ALA A 233 -14.24 0.80 -6.67
N LYS A 234 -15.09 0.56 -5.66
CA LYS A 234 -14.59 0.40 -4.27
C LYS A 234 -13.64 -0.79 -4.16
N PRO A 235 -12.44 -0.62 -3.58
CA PRO A 235 -11.56 -1.73 -3.26
C PRO A 235 -12.24 -2.76 -2.36
N LEU A 236 -11.77 -4.01 -2.40
CA LEU A 236 -12.35 -5.10 -1.59
C LEU A 236 -12.28 -4.77 -0.10
N GLU A 237 -11.18 -4.18 0.35
CA GLU A 237 -10.95 -3.76 1.73
C GLU A 237 -12.04 -2.77 2.18
N GLN A 238 -12.40 -1.81 1.32
CA GLN A 238 -13.47 -0.87 1.62
C GLN A 238 -14.86 -1.53 1.65
N GLN A 239 -15.10 -2.51 0.78
CA GLN A 239 -16.34 -3.27 0.81
C GLN A 239 -16.46 -4.11 2.09
N VAL A 240 -15.35 -4.71 2.54
CA VAL A 240 -15.29 -5.46 3.81
C VAL A 240 -15.52 -4.52 4.99
N ALA A 241 -14.87 -3.35 5.00
CA ALA A 241 -15.07 -2.35 6.04
C ALA A 241 -16.52 -1.85 6.11
N ASP A 242 -17.13 -1.53 4.96
CA ASP A 242 -18.53 -1.10 4.89
C ASP A 242 -19.46 -2.19 5.48
N ARG A 243 -19.26 -3.47 5.13
CA ARG A 243 -20.04 -4.60 5.71
C ARG A 243 -19.81 -4.79 7.20
N TYR A 244 -18.57 -4.53 7.66
CA TYR A 244 -18.28 -4.60 9.09
C TYR A 244 -19.04 -3.53 9.87
N LEU A 245 -19.08 -2.30 9.37
CA LEU A 245 -19.83 -1.20 9.97
C LEU A 245 -21.34 -1.49 9.96
N GLU A 246 -21.88 -2.05 8.87
CA GLU A 246 -23.29 -2.48 8.79
C GLU A 246 -23.60 -3.50 9.88
N ARG A 247 -22.78 -4.55 10.04
CA ARG A 247 -22.94 -5.55 11.09
C ARG A 247 -22.84 -4.97 12.49
N GLN A 248 -21.90 -4.07 12.75
CA GLN A 248 -21.80 -3.40 14.05
C GLN A 248 -23.08 -2.64 14.38
N SER A 249 -23.69 -1.99 13.40
CA SER A 249 -24.97 -1.30 13.56
C SER A 249 -26.12 -2.27 13.81
N GLU A 250 -26.21 -3.36 13.02
CA GLU A 250 -27.27 -4.38 13.15
C GLU A 250 -27.28 -5.07 14.52
N TYR A 251 -26.10 -5.40 15.05
CA TYR A 251 -25.98 -6.09 16.34
C TYR A 251 -25.85 -5.12 17.53
N ALA A 252 -26.01 -3.81 17.33
CA ALA A 252 -25.83 -2.78 18.35
C ALA A 252 -24.52 -2.91 19.16
N MET A 253 -23.47 -3.43 18.48
CA MET A 253 -22.15 -3.62 19.13
C MET A 253 -21.43 -2.30 19.37
N LEU A 254 -21.75 -1.27 18.58
CA LEU A 254 -21.20 0.06 18.73
C LEU A 254 -22.13 0.90 19.60
N VAL A 255 -21.58 1.46 20.67
CA VAL A 255 -22.25 2.46 21.48
C VAL A 255 -21.77 3.83 21.04
N ASN A 256 -22.66 4.62 20.46
CA ASN A 256 -22.37 5.97 19.95
C ASN A 256 -23.15 7.07 20.69
N ARG A 257 -23.77 6.76 21.85
CA ARG A 257 -24.52 7.70 22.68
C ARG A 257 -24.37 7.38 24.17
N GLY A 258 -24.50 8.42 24.98
CA GLY A 258 -24.38 8.33 26.43
C GLY A 258 -22.93 8.19 26.86
N GLU A 259 -22.71 7.94 28.13
CA GLU A 259 -21.41 7.89 28.77
C GLU A 259 -21.08 6.49 29.27
N ARG A 260 -19.81 6.09 29.24
CA ARG A 260 -19.31 4.79 29.75
C ARG A 260 -17.95 4.94 30.40
N ILE A 261 -17.76 4.28 31.52
CA ILE A 261 -16.46 4.19 32.20
C ILE A 261 -15.65 3.08 31.56
N GLY A 262 -14.37 3.34 31.29
CA GLY A 262 -13.44 2.35 30.72
C GLY A 262 -13.74 1.94 29.28
N ARG A 263 -14.61 2.63 28.54
CA ARG A 263 -14.92 2.34 27.15
C ARG A 263 -14.75 3.58 26.28
N VAL A 264 -14.04 3.40 25.16
CA VAL A 264 -13.74 4.48 24.20
C VAL A 264 -13.84 3.94 22.78
N ASN A 265 -14.41 4.73 21.86
CA ASN A 265 -14.45 4.37 20.45
C ASN A 265 -13.13 4.76 19.77
N GLY A 266 -12.35 3.77 19.37
CA GLY A 266 -11.12 3.94 18.60
C GLY A 266 -11.39 3.89 17.10
N LEU A 267 -10.45 4.45 16.32
CA LEU A 267 -10.49 4.43 14.87
C LEU A 267 -9.27 3.71 14.33
N ALA A 268 -9.51 2.70 13.49
CA ALA A 268 -8.46 1.93 12.81
C ALA A 268 -8.65 1.93 11.29
N VAL A 269 -7.69 1.38 10.57
CA VAL A 269 -7.77 1.14 9.14
C VAL A 269 -7.55 -0.34 8.84
N LEU A 270 -8.29 -0.86 7.86
CA LEU A 270 -8.07 -2.18 7.28
C LEU A 270 -7.16 -2.05 6.05
N GLY A 271 -6.32 -3.04 5.81
CA GLY A 271 -5.47 -3.10 4.60
C GLY A 271 -4.12 -2.38 4.72
N ALA A 272 -3.71 -1.93 5.91
CA ALA A 272 -2.40 -1.30 6.12
C ALA A 272 -1.22 -2.21 5.70
N ASP A 273 -1.36 -3.52 5.91
CA ASP A 273 -0.31 -4.52 5.64
C ASP A 273 -0.15 -4.89 4.17
N THR A 274 -1.12 -4.55 3.32
CA THR A 274 -1.11 -4.95 1.91
C THR A 274 -0.25 -4.04 1.03
N GLY A 275 0.34 -2.97 1.59
CA GLY A 275 1.07 -1.94 0.82
C GLY A 275 0.17 -1.15 -0.15
N LEU A 276 -1.13 -1.42 -0.15
CA LEU A 276 -2.16 -0.69 -0.86
C LEU A 276 -2.58 0.50 0.01
N SER A 277 -2.55 1.70 -0.52
CA SER A 277 -2.80 2.93 0.25
C SER A 277 -4.27 3.32 0.33
N ASP A 278 -5.18 2.49 -0.13
CA ASP A 278 -6.60 2.71 0.05
C ASP A 278 -6.99 2.21 1.45
N TYR A 279 -6.77 3.08 2.42
CA TYR A 279 -7.19 2.84 3.79
C TYR A 279 -8.72 2.81 3.87
N SER A 280 -9.24 1.75 4.47
CA SER A 280 -10.66 1.64 4.80
C SER A 280 -10.80 1.79 6.30
N GLY A 281 -11.46 2.86 6.75
CA GLY A 281 -11.66 3.15 8.15
C GLY A 281 -12.68 2.22 8.78
N VAL A 282 -12.45 1.88 10.04
CA VAL A 282 -13.39 1.16 10.91
C VAL A 282 -13.40 1.77 12.31
N VAL A 283 -14.54 1.66 12.99
CA VAL A 283 -14.65 2.02 14.41
C VAL A 283 -14.45 0.76 15.24
N LEU A 284 -13.53 0.81 16.19
CA LEU A 284 -13.22 -0.29 17.09
C LEU A 284 -13.38 0.19 18.53
N PRO A 285 -14.36 -0.30 19.29
CA PRO A 285 -14.44 0.00 20.70
C PRO A 285 -13.23 -0.59 21.44
N VAL A 286 -12.70 0.15 22.39
CA VAL A 286 -11.66 -0.28 23.31
C VAL A 286 -12.25 -0.29 24.71
N GLU A 287 -12.12 -1.40 25.40
CA GLU A 287 -12.61 -1.55 26.77
C GLU A 287 -11.43 -1.79 27.71
N ALA A 288 -11.39 -1.08 28.82
CA ALA A 288 -10.41 -1.24 29.87
C ALA A 288 -11.10 -1.52 31.20
N MET A 289 -10.52 -2.45 31.97
CA MET A 289 -10.91 -2.75 33.34
C MET A 289 -9.67 -2.79 34.23
N VAL A 290 -9.77 -2.22 35.39
CA VAL A 290 -8.71 -2.17 36.39
C VAL A 290 -9.16 -2.95 37.60
N THR A 291 -8.36 -3.92 38.05
CA THR A 291 -8.62 -4.69 39.28
C THR A 291 -7.38 -4.69 40.16
N PRO A 292 -7.54 -4.79 41.51
CA PRO A 292 -6.37 -4.96 42.38
C PRO A 292 -5.53 -6.17 41.98
N ALA A 293 -4.20 -6.02 41.97
CA ALA A 293 -3.30 -7.11 41.64
C ALA A 293 -3.42 -8.29 42.61
N GLN A 294 -3.53 -9.50 42.06
CA GLN A 294 -3.60 -10.74 42.89
C GLN A 294 -2.22 -11.26 43.30
N GLY A 295 -1.12 -10.61 42.93
CA GLY A 295 0.26 -11.05 43.15
C GLY A 295 1.16 -9.93 43.67
N ARG A 296 2.49 -10.16 43.58
CA ARG A 296 3.51 -9.17 43.95
C ARG A 296 3.70 -8.05 42.93
N SER A 297 3.15 -8.20 41.74
CA SER A 297 3.23 -7.21 40.65
C SER A 297 2.02 -7.38 39.76
N GLY A 298 1.33 -6.27 39.49
CA GLY A 298 0.22 -6.21 38.55
C GLY A 298 0.64 -6.56 37.10
N GLN A 299 -0.29 -7.07 36.34
CA GLN A 299 -0.09 -7.50 34.98
C GLN A 299 -0.92 -6.64 34.02
N VAL A 300 -0.35 -6.41 32.83
CA VAL A 300 -1.10 -5.81 31.73
C VAL A 300 -1.54 -6.93 30.80
N ILE A 301 -2.84 -7.16 30.75
CA ILE A 301 -3.48 -8.23 29.97
C ILE A 301 -4.22 -7.59 28.82
N ALA A 302 -3.65 -7.70 27.63
CA ALA A 302 -4.25 -7.18 26.41
C ALA A 302 -4.79 -8.34 25.54
N THR A 303 -6.09 -8.27 25.20
CA THR A 303 -6.79 -9.31 24.42
C THR A 303 -7.49 -8.71 23.21
N GLY A 304 -7.82 -9.54 22.19
CA GLY A 304 -8.55 -9.10 21.01
C GLY A 304 -7.68 -8.97 19.74
N GLY A 305 -6.67 -9.85 19.56
CA GLY A 305 -5.88 -9.88 18.32
C GLY A 305 -4.91 -8.72 18.15
N LEU A 306 -4.33 -8.23 19.24
CA LEU A 306 -3.33 -7.15 19.22
C LEU A 306 -2.00 -7.63 18.66
N SER A 307 -1.43 -6.84 17.74
CA SER A 307 -0.06 -7.01 17.28
C SER A 307 0.96 -6.76 18.39
N ASP A 308 2.21 -7.18 18.19
CA ASP A 308 3.27 -6.92 19.16
C ASP A 308 3.52 -5.42 19.37
N LEU A 309 3.40 -4.59 18.33
CA LEU A 309 3.46 -3.14 18.43
C LEU A 309 2.37 -2.55 19.32
N ALA A 310 1.15 -3.06 19.23
CA ALA A 310 0.06 -2.63 20.09
C ALA A 310 0.28 -3.04 21.55
N LYS A 311 0.89 -4.20 21.81
CA LYS A 311 1.30 -4.63 23.15
C LYS A 311 2.41 -3.76 23.74
N GLU A 312 3.41 -3.37 22.93
CA GLU A 312 4.44 -2.42 23.34
C GLU A 312 3.85 -1.06 23.67
N SER A 313 2.84 -0.60 22.92
CA SER A 313 2.12 0.64 23.19
C SER A 313 1.48 0.63 24.59
N VAL A 314 0.91 -0.50 25.02
CA VAL A 314 0.33 -0.61 26.39
C VAL A 314 1.41 -0.44 27.45
N THR A 315 2.62 -0.93 27.25
CA THR A 315 3.74 -0.74 28.17
C THR A 315 4.14 0.75 28.26
N ASN A 316 4.19 1.45 27.11
CA ASN A 316 4.48 2.89 27.08
C ASN A 316 3.37 3.71 27.75
N ILE A 317 2.10 3.36 27.51
CA ILE A 317 0.93 3.97 28.16
C ILE A 317 1.02 3.86 29.67
N SER A 318 1.49 2.73 30.18
CA SER A 318 1.64 2.50 31.61
C SER A 318 2.48 3.57 32.32
N ALA A 319 3.55 4.03 31.68
CA ALA A 319 4.40 5.10 32.21
C ALA A 319 3.67 6.46 32.22
N VAL A 320 2.90 6.75 31.18
CA VAL A 320 2.14 8.00 31.07
C VAL A 320 0.98 8.03 32.10
N VAL A 321 0.25 6.91 32.23
CA VAL A 321 -0.84 6.75 33.21
C VAL A 321 -0.32 6.95 34.63
N LYS A 322 0.82 6.32 34.99
CA LYS A 322 1.44 6.52 36.31
C LYS A 322 1.79 7.98 36.56
N LYS A 323 2.30 8.69 35.55
CA LYS A 323 2.62 10.13 35.67
C LYS A 323 1.39 10.98 35.90
N LEU A 324 0.27 10.70 35.22
CA LEU A 324 -0.95 11.50 35.26
C LEU A 324 -1.80 11.19 36.49
N THR A 325 -1.98 9.93 36.85
CA THR A 325 -2.87 9.50 37.94
C THR A 325 -2.15 9.41 39.27
N GLY A 326 -0.82 9.40 39.30
CA GLY A 326 -0.02 9.15 40.52
C GLY A 326 -0.12 7.72 41.08
N LYS A 327 -0.91 6.83 40.45
CA LYS A 327 -1.11 5.45 40.88
C LYS A 327 -0.04 4.53 40.28
N ASP A 328 0.48 3.60 41.10
CA ASP A 328 1.43 2.61 40.59
C ASP A 328 0.66 1.48 39.93
N ILE A 329 0.91 1.30 38.63
CA ILE A 329 0.29 0.25 37.81
C ILE A 329 0.66 -1.15 38.31
N GLN A 330 1.81 -1.28 39.06
CA GLN A 330 2.20 -2.55 39.65
C GLN A 330 1.25 -3.03 40.76
N ASP A 331 0.42 -2.15 41.29
CA ASP A 331 -0.59 -2.49 42.31
C ASP A 331 -1.91 -3.00 41.70
N TYR A 332 -2.04 -2.99 40.37
CA TYR A 332 -3.27 -3.30 39.65
C TYR A 332 -3.05 -4.24 38.47
N ASP A 333 -4.04 -5.10 38.20
CA ASP A 333 -4.14 -5.84 36.95
C ASP A 333 -4.96 -5.00 35.96
N LEU A 334 -4.35 -4.68 34.81
CA LEU A 334 -4.97 -3.91 33.72
C LEU A 334 -5.43 -4.85 32.63
N HIS A 335 -6.72 -4.91 32.40
CA HIS A 335 -7.30 -5.64 31.27
C HIS A 335 -7.71 -4.64 30.19
N VAL A 336 -7.15 -4.80 29.00
CA VAL A 336 -7.53 -4.00 27.80
C VAL A 336 -8.00 -4.97 26.73
N GLN A 337 -9.20 -4.75 26.24
CA GLN A 337 -9.80 -5.57 25.22
C GLN A 337 -10.27 -4.75 24.01
N PHE A 338 -10.05 -5.30 22.82
CA PHE A 338 -10.68 -4.86 21.58
C PHE A 338 -11.80 -5.85 21.26
N PRO A 339 -13.07 -5.56 21.57
CA PRO A 339 -14.18 -6.44 21.24
C PRO A 339 -14.32 -6.56 19.72
N GLY A 340 -14.11 -7.74 19.18
CA GLY A 340 -14.19 -8.01 17.75
C GLY A 340 -13.20 -9.06 17.28
N THR A 341 -13.26 -9.39 15.98
CA THR A 341 -12.47 -10.48 15.36
C THR A 341 -11.32 -9.97 14.49
N HIS A 342 -11.02 -8.67 14.50
CA HIS A 342 -9.99 -8.11 13.63
C HIS A 342 -8.68 -7.89 14.39
N ASN A 343 -7.58 -8.24 13.74
CA ASN A 343 -6.27 -7.88 14.23
C ASN A 343 -6.11 -6.36 14.17
N VAL A 344 -5.79 -5.77 15.32
CA VAL A 344 -5.42 -4.35 15.44
C VAL A 344 -3.92 -4.26 15.30
N ASP A 345 -3.47 -3.66 14.21
CA ASP A 345 -2.06 -3.42 13.95
C ASP A 345 -1.71 -1.94 14.11
N GLY A 346 -0.50 -1.70 14.61
CA GLY A 346 0.04 -0.36 14.79
C GLY A 346 -0.31 0.30 16.13
N ASP A 347 0.32 1.44 16.31
CA ASP A 347 0.28 2.25 17.53
C ASP A 347 -0.81 3.34 17.52
N SER A 348 -1.58 3.43 16.44
CA SER A 348 -2.58 4.49 16.24
C SER A 348 -3.79 4.44 17.20
N ALA A 349 -3.92 3.37 17.99
CA ALA A 349 -4.93 3.24 19.04
C ALA A 349 -4.40 3.65 20.44
N SER A 350 -3.15 4.13 20.54
CA SER A 350 -2.51 4.40 21.83
C SER A 350 -3.25 5.42 22.68
N ILE A 351 -3.72 6.54 22.10
CA ILE A 351 -4.51 7.52 22.85
C ILE A 351 -5.84 6.94 23.30
N THR A 352 -6.47 6.08 22.50
CA THR A 352 -7.74 5.41 22.83
C THR A 352 -7.56 4.47 24.03
N MET A 353 -6.51 3.64 24.00
CA MET A 353 -6.17 2.76 25.12
C MET A 353 -5.84 3.55 26.39
N ALA A 354 -5.03 4.60 26.27
CA ALA A 354 -4.67 5.45 27.40
C ALA A 354 -5.90 6.09 28.05
N THR A 355 -6.80 6.65 27.24
CA THR A 355 -8.05 7.26 27.72
C THR A 355 -8.97 6.23 28.39
N ALA A 356 -9.12 5.03 27.81
CA ALA A 356 -9.92 3.96 28.40
C ALA A 356 -9.35 3.50 29.76
N ILE A 357 -8.03 3.35 29.85
CA ILE A 357 -7.35 2.96 31.09
C ILE A 357 -7.53 4.04 32.16
N ILE A 358 -7.30 5.33 31.83
CA ILE A 358 -7.45 6.44 32.77
C ILE A 358 -8.90 6.57 33.25
N SER A 359 -9.87 6.45 32.34
CA SER A 359 -11.29 6.43 32.67
C SER A 359 -11.62 5.31 33.66
N ALA A 360 -11.10 4.10 33.44
CA ALA A 360 -11.30 2.97 34.36
C ALA A 360 -10.63 3.18 35.73
N PHE A 361 -9.44 3.80 35.76
CA PHE A 361 -8.72 4.10 36.98
C PHE A 361 -9.39 5.18 37.83
N GLU A 362 -9.84 6.24 37.18
CA GLU A 362 -10.40 7.41 37.86
C GLU A 362 -11.91 7.32 38.06
N GLY A 363 -12.56 6.34 37.40
CA GLY A 363 -14.02 6.18 37.43
C GLY A 363 -14.75 7.31 36.70
N VAL A 364 -14.08 7.99 35.77
CA VAL A 364 -14.64 9.09 34.96
C VAL A 364 -15.25 8.56 33.70
N PRO A 365 -16.53 8.82 33.43
CA PRO A 365 -17.20 8.35 32.24
C PRO A 365 -16.73 9.11 30.97
N ILE A 366 -16.71 8.44 29.82
CA ILE A 366 -16.33 8.99 28.53
C ILE A 366 -17.57 9.09 27.63
N ASP A 367 -17.71 10.21 26.92
CA ASP A 367 -18.78 10.42 25.93
C ASP A 367 -18.61 9.43 24.75
N GLN A 368 -19.67 8.66 24.49
CA GLN A 368 -19.66 7.67 23.43
C GLN A 368 -19.96 8.26 22.04
N ASN A 369 -20.40 9.53 21.94
CA ASN A 369 -20.49 10.27 20.67
C ASN A 369 -19.13 10.85 20.25
N LEU A 370 -18.06 10.30 20.79
CA LEU A 370 -16.69 10.66 20.53
C LEU A 370 -15.91 9.44 20.03
N ALA A 371 -15.12 9.62 18.99
CA ALA A 371 -14.11 8.64 18.59
C ALA A 371 -12.73 9.30 18.54
N MET A 372 -11.68 8.50 18.67
CA MET A 372 -10.33 9.04 18.65
C MET A 372 -9.33 8.13 17.98
N THR A 373 -8.26 8.74 17.48
CA THR A 373 -7.10 8.04 16.93
C THR A 373 -5.84 8.87 17.10
N GLY A 374 -4.74 8.23 17.43
CA GLY A 374 -3.45 8.88 17.60
C GLY A 374 -2.44 7.90 18.22
N SER A 375 -1.18 8.02 17.84
CA SER A 375 -0.08 7.39 18.54
C SER A 375 0.32 8.25 19.76
N LEU A 376 0.88 7.62 20.77
CA LEU A 376 1.26 8.29 22.02
C LEU A 376 2.73 8.09 22.32
N SER A 377 3.47 9.19 22.48
CA SER A 377 4.84 9.14 22.98
C SER A 377 4.89 8.83 24.47
N VAL A 378 6.01 8.34 24.97
CA VAL A 378 6.26 8.13 26.41
C VAL A 378 6.20 9.43 27.25
N ARG A 379 6.18 10.58 26.60
CA ARG A 379 6.05 11.90 27.24
C ARG A 379 4.61 12.38 27.35
N GLY A 380 3.66 11.68 26.67
CA GLY A 380 2.26 12.07 26.60
C GLY A 380 1.93 12.96 25.40
N GLU A 381 2.85 13.08 24.41
CA GLU A 381 2.61 13.82 23.18
C GLU A 381 1.85 12.95 22.19
N VAL A 382 0.88 13.53 21.47
CA VAL A 382 0.10 12.85 20.44
C VAL A 382 0.81 12.95 19.10
N LEU A 383 1.14 11.79 18.53
CA LEU A 383 1.93 11.66 17.31
C LEU A 383 1.04 11.38 16.08
N PRO A 384 1.49 11.78 14.87
CA PRO A 384 0.74 11.60 13.64
C PRO A 384 0.54 10.13 13.29
N ILE A 385 -0.59 9.86 12.59
CA ILE A 385 -1.00 8.52 12.17
C ILE A 385 -1.38 8.48 10.68
N GLY A 386 -1.49 7.27 10.11
CA GLY A 386 -1.96 7.09 8.74
C GLY A 386 -3.48 6.98 8.62
N GLY A 387 -4.00 7.31 7.42
CA GLY A 387 -5.40 7.06 7.05
C GLY A 387 -6.43 7.91 7.77
N VAL A 388 -6.07 9.11 8.24
CA VAL A 388 -6.95 9.96 9.07
C VAL A 388 -8.29 10.26 8.42
N SER A 389 -8.33 10.54 7.10
CA SER A 389 -9.57 10.83 6.38
C SER A 389 -10.53 9.64 6.38
N ALA A 390 -10.03 8.44 6.10
CA ALA A 390 -10.83 7.21 6.12
C ALA A 390 -11.36 6.89 7.52
N LYS A 391 -10.58 7.16 8.56
CA LYS A 391 -10.97 7.01 9.97
C LYS A 391 -12.10 7.96 10.35
N ILE A 392 -12.01 9.23 9.95
CA ILE A 392 -13.09 10.23 10.18
C ILE A 392 -14.37 9.80 9.43
N GLU A 393 -14.26 9.41 8.16
CA GLU A 393 -15.43 8.95 7.38
C GLU A 393 -16.10 7.71 8.01
N ALA A 394 -15.33 6.80 8.63
CA ALA A 394 -15.87 5.65 9.33
C ALA A 394 -16.63 6.07 10.61
N ALA A 395 -16.12 7.02 11.36
CA ALA A 395 -16.80 7.57 12.54
C ALA A 395 -18.16 8.18 12.16
N VAL A 396 -18.21 9.00 11.10
CA VAL A 396 -19.46 9.60 10.59
C VAL A 396 -20.45 8.52 10.16
N LYS A 397 -20.02 7.53 9.39
CA LYS A 397 -20.88 6.40 8.97
C LYS A 397 -21.44 5.60 10.15
N SER A 398 -20.74 5.61 11.27
CA SER A 398 -21.14 4.97 12.53
C SER A 398 -22.02 5.86 13.42
N GLY A 399 -22.37 7.07 12.95
CA GLY A 399 -23.19 8.02 13.68
C GLY A 399 -22.46 8.72 14.83
N ILE A 400 -21.14 8.82 14.77
CA ILE A 400 -20.30 9.56 15.72
C ILE A 400 -20.05 10.95 15.16
N GLU A 401 -20.26 11.98 15.95
CA GLU A 401 -20.23 13.38 15.53
C GLU A 401 -18.94 14.12 15.94
N ARG A 402 -18.15 13.56 16.86
CA ARG A 402 -16.91 14.18 17.37
C ARG A 402 -15.74 13.23 17.17
N VAL A 403 -14.64 13.74 16.61
CA VAL A 403 -13.44 12.92 16.33
C VAL A 403 -12.18 13.64 16.78
N ILE A 404 -11.43 13.05 17.70
CA ILE A 404 -10.11 13.52 18.11
C ILE A 404 -9.04 12.92 17.19
N ILE A 405 -8.18 13.80 16.67
CA ILE A 405 -7.04 13.44 15.82
C ILE A 405 -5.77 14.18 16.26
N PRO A 406 -4.58 13.68 15.91
CA PRO A 406 -3.35 14.46 16.09
C PRO A 406 -3.41 15.77 15.28
N ARG A 407 -3.02 16.91 15.90
CA ARG A 407 -2.99 18.22 15.22
C ARG A 407 -2.12 18.22 13.99
N SER A 408 -1.03 17.48 14.00
CA SER A 408 -0.13 17.28 12.87
C SER A 408 -0.82 16.66 11.63
N ASN A 409 -1.92 15.90 11.82
CA ASN A 409 -2.69 15.32 10.74
C ASN A 409 -3.79 16.23 10.16
N LEU A 410 -4.00 17.44 10.67
CA LEU A 410 -4.98 18.37 10.09
C LEU A 410 -4.77 18.62 8.60
N GLN A 411 -3.50 18.68 8.18
CA GLN A 411 -3.15 18.87 6.77
C GLN A 411 -3.51 17.68 5.89
N ASP A 412 -3.75 16.50 6.47
CA ASP A 412 -4.06 15.25 5.78
C ASP A 412 -5.56 14.97 5.73
N VAL A 413 -6.38 15.80 6.41
CA VAL A 413 -7.83 15.63 6.45
C VAL A 413 -8.44 16.06 5.13
N LEU A 414 -8.95 15.07 4.38
CA LEU A 414 -9.62 15.19 3.10
C LEU A 414 -10.85 14.29 3.11
N ILE A 415 -11.93 14.76 3.69
CA ILE A 415 -13.21 14.04 3.77
C ILE A 415 -14.15 14.47 2.65
N ASP A 416 -15.16 13.66 2.37
CA ASP A 416 -16.19 13.98 1.37
C ASP A 416 -17.06 15.16 1.87
N GLU A 417 -17.38 16.12 1.01
CA GLU A 417 -18.18 17.32 1.34
C GLU A 417 -19.48 16.99 2.09
N LYS A 418 -20.10 15.84 1.78
CA LYS A 418 -21.32 15.38 2.46
C LYS A 418 -21.12 15.06 3.95
N TYR A 419 -19.87 14.80 4.39
CA TYR A 419 -19.53 14.48 5.78
C TYR A 419 -19.00 15.67 6.56
N GLU A 420 -18.54 16.74 5.88
CA GLU A 420 -17.93 17.91 6.53
C GLU A 420 -18.84 18.56 7.58
N SER A 421 -20.14 18.63 7.31
CA SER A 421 -21.12 19.20 8.24
C SER A 421 -21.63 18.22 9.33
N MET A 422 -21.21 16.94 9.26
CA MET A 422 -21.69 15.88 10.16
C MET A 422 -20.70 15.53 11.26
N VAL A 423 -19.49 16.11 11.24
CA VAL A 423 -18.45 15.77 12.19
C VAL A 423 -17.64 16.99 12.62
N GLU A 424 -17.42 17.09 13.92
CA GLU A 424 -16.49 18.02 14.53
C GLU A 424 -15.14 17.34 14.69
N VAL A 425 -14.11 17.87 14.05
CA VAL A 425 -12.74 17.35 14.14
C VAL A 425 -11.98 18.14 15.20
N LEU A 426 -11.53 17.45 16.26
CA LEU A 426 -10.84 18.01 17.41
C LEU A 426 -9.33 17.68 17.33
N PRO A 427 -8.49 18.64 16.90
CA PRO A 427 -7.05 18.42 16.80
C PRO A 427 -6.37 18.63 18.15
N VAL A 428 -5.56 17.66 18.58
CA VAL A 428 -4.86 17.67 19.86
C VAL A 428 -3.36 17.42 19.71
N ASP A 429 -2.57 17.92 20.67
CA ASP A 429 -1.11 17.74 20.72
C ASP A 429 -0.68 16.88 21.92
N SER A 430 -1.52 16.73 22.94
CA SER A 430 -1.18 16.00 24.16
C SER A 430 -2.34 15.14 24.67
N LEU A 431 -2.02 14.15 25.51
CA LEU A 431 -3.02 13.31 26.17
C LEU A 431 -3.90 14.14 27.14
N ASP A 432 -3.36 15.20 27.74
CA ASP A 432 -4.12 16.10 28.59
C ASP A 432 -5.26 16.78 27.80
N GLU A 433 -4.99 17.24 26.56
CA GLU A 433 -6.01 17.79 25.67
C GLU A 433 -7.04 16.71 25.26
N VAL A 434 -6.61 15.47 25.03
CA VAL A 434 -7.53 14.35 24.74
C VAL A 434 -8.52 14.18 25.89
N LEU A 435 -8.03 14.15 27.14
CA LEU A 435 -8.87 13.97 28.34
C LEU A 435 -9.82 15.14 28.62
N GLN A 436 -9.45 16.36 28.19
CA GLN A 436 -10.35 17.53 28.31
C GLN A 436 -11.54 17.44 27.32
N HIS A 437 -11.39 16.78 26.21
CA HIS A 437 -12.43 16.62 25.20
C HIS A 437 -13.25 15.32 25.36
N ALA A 438 -12.72 14.37 26.10
CA ALA A 438 -13.32 13.05 26.30
C ALA A 438 -14.35 13.05 27.42
#